data_4529bd7a1441972d18df6ce73de72b0c
#
_entry.id   4529bd7a1441972d18df6ce73de72b0c
#
_cell.length_a   1.000
_cell.length_b   1.000
_cell.length_c   1.000
_cell.angle_alpha   90.00
_cell.angle_beta   90.00
_cell.angle_gamma   90.00
#
_symmetry.space_group_name_H-M   'P 1'
#
loop_
_entity.id
_entity.type
_entity.pdbx_description
1 polymer ?
#
loop_
_entity_poly.entity_id
_entity_poly.type
_entity_poly.pdbx_seq_one_letter_code
_entity_poly.pdbx_strand_id
1 'polypeptide(L)' 'MTQTWNPGLPAMKTETENFITPAVKDGIIQASHLMDLQNGTMTTDRLIGLYITIQQRRSK' A
#
# COMPACT_ATOMS: atom_id res chain seq x y z
N MET A 1 1.27 0.28 19.34
CA MET A 1 0.64 -0.97 18.87
C MET A 1 0.17 -0.80 17.44
N THR A 2 0.58 -1.70 16.56
CA THR A 2 0.25 -1.63 15.14
C THR A 2 -1.11 -2.24 14.88
N GLN A 3 -1.96 -1.55 14.14
CA GLN A 3 -3.27 -2.06 13.77
C GLN A 3 -3.28 -2.43 12.29
N THR A 4 -4.00 -3.50 11.97
CA THR A 4 -4.24 -3.85 10.58
C THR A 4 -5.09 -2.77 9.92
N TRP A 5 -4.67 -2.35 8.73
CA TRP A 5 -5.42 -1.34 8.00
C TRP A 5 -6.77 -1.89 7.58
N ASN A 6 -7.81 -1.17 7.95
CA ASN A 6 -9.18 -1.57 7.68
C ASN A 6 -10.01 -0.34 7.30
N PRO A 7 -10.07 -0.02 6.01
CA PRO A 7 -10.80 1.18 5.57
C PRO A 7 -12.29 1.04 5.83
N GLY A 8 -12.91 2.14 6.23
CA GLY A 8 -14.34 2.17 6.47
C GLY A 8 -15.18 2.16 5.21
N LEU A 9 -14.57 2.52 4.05
CA LEU A 9 -15.25 2.56 2.77
C LEU A 9 -14.58 1.59 1.78
N PRO A 10 -15.37 0.77 1.07
CA PRO A 10 -14.79 -0.14 0.07
C PRO A 10 -13.98 0.58 -1.00
N ALA A 11 -14.38 1.79 -1.37
CA ALA A 11 -13.67 2.57 -2.37
C ALA A 11 -12.24 2.89 -1.96
N MET A 12 -11.98 3.06 -0.66
CA MET A 12 -10.64 3.34 -0.17
C MET A 12 -9.70 2.16 -0.43
N LYS A 13 -10.19 0.95 -0.26
CA LYS A 13 -9.39 -0.24 -0.53
C LYS A 13 -9.04 -0.31 -2.03
N THR A 14 -10.03 -0.10 -2.89
CA THR A 14 -9.82 -0.12 -4.34
C THR A 14 -8.83 0.96 -4.78
N GLU A 15 -8.98 2.17 -4.27
CA GLU A 15 -8.08 3.28 -4.62
C GLU A 15 -6.66 3.00 -4.13
N THR A 16 -6.53 2.42 -2.94
CA THR A 16 -5.21 2.08 -2.40
C THR A 16 -4.55 0.99 -3.24
N GLU A 17 -5.30 -0.03 -3.64
CA GLU A 17 -4.78 -1.06 -4.52
C GLU A 17 -4.35 -0.46 -5.87
N ASN A 18 -5.13 0.46 -6.41
CA ASN A 18 -4.80 1.14 -7.66
C ASN A 18 -3.55 2.00 -7.53
N PHE A 19 -3.26 2.51 -6.34
CA PHE A 19 -2.04 3.26 -6.08
C PHE A 19 -0.83 2.33 -5.93
N ILE A 20 -1.00 1.21 -5.24
CA ILE A 20 0.09 0.28 -4.93
C ILE A 20 0.47 -0.57 -6.16
N THR A 21 -0.49 -1.00 -6.95
CA THR A 21 -0.24 -1.90 -8.08
C THR A 21 0.79 -1.35 -9.07
N PRO A 22 0.67 -0.09 -9.54
CA PRO A 22 1.69 0.45 -10.45
C PRO A 22 3.07 0.53 -9.79
N ALA A 23 3.14 0.79 -8.49
CA ALA A 23 4.42 0.85 -7.79
C ALA A 23 5.11 -0.51 -7.76
N VAL A 24 4.34 -1.59 -7.60
CA VAL A 24 4.87 -2.96 -7.69
C VAL A 24 5.34 -3.24 -9.12
N LYS A 25 4.53 -2.88 -10.09
CA LYS A 25 4.84 -3.11 -11.51
C LYS A 25 6.11 -2.37 -11.93
N ASP A 26 6.30 -1.16 -11.39
CA ASP A 26 7.47 -0.34 -11.70
C ASP A 26 8.70 -0.73 -10.88
N GLY A 27 8.57 -1.71 -10.00
CA GLY A 27 9.69 -2.18 -9.18
C GLY A 27 10.05 -1.26 -8.02
N ILE A 28 9.17 -0.34 -7.66
CA ILE A 28 9.41 0.60 -6.56
C ILE A 28 9.30 -0.12 -5.22
N ILE A 29 8.34 -1.02 -5.10
CA ILE A 29 8.15 -1.86 -3.91
C ILE A 29 7.94 -3.31 -4.33
N GLN A 30 8.06 -4.23 -3.37
CA GLN A 30 7.92 -5.66 -3.64
C GLN A 30 6.45 -6.06 -3.74
N ALA A 31 6.17 -7.11 -4.51
CA ALA A 31 4.82 -7.61 -4.70
C ALA A 31 4.19 -8.14 -3.41
N SER A 32 5.00 -8.54 -2.42
CA SER A 32 4.50 -9.02 -1.14
C SER A 32 3.65 -7.96 -0.43
N HIS A 33 3.95 -6.69 -0.64
CA HIS A 33 3.16 -5.61 -0.05
C HIS A 33 1.75 -5.57 -0.62
N LEU A 34 1.63 -5.77 -1.93
CA LEU A 34 0.31 -5.82 -2.56
C LEU A 34 -0.49 -7.03 -2.08
N MET A 35 0.18 -8.17 -1.93
CA MET A 35 -0.47 -9.39 -1.43
C MET A 35 -0.99 -9.18 -0.02
N ASP A 36 -0.19 -8.57 0.85
CA ASP A 36 -0.62 -8.28 2.22
C ASP A 36 -1.82 -7.35 2.25
N LEU A 37 -1.84 -6.35 1.35
CA LEU A 37 -2.96 -5.43 1.25
C LEU A 37 -4.24 -6.17 0.84
N GLN A 38 -4.13 -7.04 -0.16
CA GLN A 38 -5.29 -7.79 -0.67
C GLN A 38 -5.80 -8.80 0.36
N ASN A 39 -4.89 -9.39 1.15
CA ASN A 39 -5.25 -10.36 2.17
C ASN A 39 -5.75 -9.73 3.46
N GLY A 40 -5.66 -8.40 3.58
CA GLY A 40 -6.10 -7.70 4.78
C GLY A 40 -5.15 -7.85 5.95
N THR A 41 -3.87 -8.15 5.68
CA THR A 41 -2.86 -8.33 6.72
C THR A 41 -1.89 -7.17 6.83
N MET A 42 -2.03 -6.14 5.98
CA MET A 42 -1.15 -4.98 6.04
C MET A 42 -1.53 -4.09 7.21
N THR A 43 -0.51 -3.64 7.97
CA THR A 43 -0.73 -2.70 9.07
C THR A 43 -0.86 -1.28 8.54
N THR A 44 -1.55 -0.42 9.30
CA THR A 44 -1.73 0.97 8.92
C THR A 44 -0.39 1.69 8.83
N ASP A 45 0.49 1.46 9.80
CA ASP A 45 1.81 2.10 9.80
C ASP A 45 2.63 1.70 8.57
N ARG A 46 2.57 0.43 8.21
CA ARG A 46 3.29 -0.07 7.03
C ARG A 46 2.75 0.56 5.76
N LEU A 47 1.43 0.73 5.68
CA LEU A 47 0.80 1.35 4.52
C LEU A 47 1.24 2.81 4.37
N ILE A 48 1.27 3.55 5.48
CA ILE A 48 1.75 4.94 5.48
C ILE A 48 3.21 4.99 5.03
N GLY A 49 4.04 4.09 5.56
CA GLY A 49 5.44 4.02 5.17
C GLY A 49 5.62 3.74 3.68
N LEU A 50 4.81 2.83 3.13
CA LEU A 50 4.85 2.53 1.70
C LEU A 50 4.44 3.74 0.87
N TYR A 51 3.41 4.46 1.28
CA TYR A 51 2.98 5.66 0.58
C TYR A 51 4.11 6.68 0.51
N ILE A 52 4.76 6.93 1.64
CA ILE A 52 5.87 7.88 1.70
C ILE A 52 7.02 7.43 0.80
N THR A 53 7.38 6.15 0.86
CA THR A 53 8.46 5.58 0.06
C THR A 53 8.17 5.74 -1.44
N ILE A 54 6.96 5.42 -1.85
CA ILE A 54 6.56 5.52 -3.26
C ILE A 54 6.67 6.97 -3.73
N GLN A 55 6.16 7.90 -2.94
CA GLN A 55 6.21 9.32 -3.30
C GLN A 55 7.65 9.82 -3.41
N GLN A 56 8.51 9.44 -2.48
CA GLN A 56 9.91 9.84 -2.51
C GLN A 56 10.62 9.31 -3.75
N ARG A 57 10.38 8.05 -4.10
CA ARG A 57 11.05 7.43 -5.24
C ARG A 57 10.54 7.99 -6.57
N ARG A 58 9.26 8.34 -6.64
CA ARG A 58 8.69 8.92 -7.86
C ARG A 58 9.07 10.39 -8.04
N SER A 59 9.47 11.07 -6.97
CA SER A 59 9.84 12.48 -7.03
C SER A 59 11.25 12.71 -7.58
N LYS A 60 12.02 11.67 -7.76
CA LYS A 60 13.40 11.80 -8.27
C LYS A 60 13.43 11.88 -9.78
#